data_502b58cdb6553db4898672fae56ee304
#
_entry.id   502b58cdb6553db4898672fae56ee304
#
_cell.length_a   1.000
_cell.length_b   1.000
_cell.length_c   1.000
_cell.angle_alpha   90.00
_cell.angle_beta   90.00
_cell.angle_gamma   90.00
#
_symmetry.space_group_name_H-M   'P 1'
#
loop_
_entity.id
_entity.type
_entity.pdbx_description
1 polymer ?
#
loop_
_entity_poly.entity_id
_entity_poly.type
_entity_poly.pdbx_seq_one_letter_code
_entity_poly.pdbx_strand_id
1 'polypeptide(L)'
;MILATLMLFGINAFTTDEQFLAWGWRVPFLVSFILIIVGHLIRTSVEESPVFQEMQKLKAKESAPLGELFHGHSTRVLLAALIFAANNAAGYLVIAYFSGYGVKTLGMERTDTLIASLIGGIGWLVFTLLGGWISDTIGRVRTFQVGYAIIILWAIPMWSLLNTASLPLFILAIVVLTVGLGPSYGPQSAMYAEMFPARVRFSGISIGYALGSIIGGAFAPMISDLILNSTGQAWPVSYTHLTLPTSDTVEISEDGA
;
A
#
# COMPACT_ATOMS: atom_id res chain seq x y z
N MET A 1 0.24 4.96 -8.98
CA MET A 1 1.03 3.84 -9.54
C MET A 1 0.97 3.83 -11.06
N ILE A 2 -0.17 3.57 -11.71
CA ILE A 2 -0.30 3.41 -13.19
C ILE A 2 0.36 4.54 -13.97
N LEU A 3 0.02 5.81 -13.68
CA LEU A 3 0.61 6.97 -14.37
C LEU A 3 2.14 7.04 -14.20
N ALA A 4 2.63 6.79 -13.00
CA ALA A 4 4.07 6.78 -12.74
C ALA A 4 4.78 5.66 -13.51
N THR A 5 4.19 4.45 -13.55
CA THR A 5 4.74 3.33 -14.31
C THR A 5 4.71 3.58 -15.81
N LEU A 6 3.62 4.14 -16.34
CA LEU A 6 3.54 4.54 -17.76
C LEU A 6 4.59 5.59 -18.13
N MET A 7 4.81 6.57 -17.27
CA MET A 7 5.86 7.57 -17.49
C MET A 7 7.25 6.94 -17.48
N LEU A 8 7.55 6.07 -16.50
CA LEU A 8 8.82 5.36 -16.46
C LEU A 8 9.00 4.46 -17.69
N PHE A 9 7.96 3.76 -18.11
CA PHE A 9 7.97 2.94 -19.31
C PHE A 9 8.24 3.78 -20.56
N GLY A 10 7.53 4.91 -20.71
CA GLY A 10 7.75 5.83 -21.82
C GLY A 10 9.18 6.36 -21.85
N ILE A 11 9.70 6.84 -20.72
CA ILE A 11 11.06 7.35 -20.63
C ILE A 11 12.09 6.24 -20.96
N ASN A 12 11.89 5.04 -20.43
CA ASN A 12 12.78 3.91 -20.72
C ASN A 12 12.79 3.51 -22.21
N ALA A 13 11.67 3.72 -22.94
CA ALA A 13 11.60 3.46 -24.38
C ALA A 13 12.36 4.49 -25.24
N PHE A 14 12.58 5.70 -24.72
CA PHE A 14 13.23 6.81 -25.45
C PHE A 14 14.62 7.16 -24.92
N THR A 15 15.12 6.48 -23.89
CA THR A 15 16.44 6.75 -23.29
C THR A 15 17.27 5.48 -23.22
N THR A 16 18.59 5.62 -23.33
CA THR A 16 19.52 4.54 -22.97
C THR A 16 19.62 4.43 -21.43
N ASP A 17 20.13 3.30 -20.93
CA ASP A 17 20.34 3.11 -19.49
C ASP A 17 21.21 4.21 -18.87
N GLU A 18 22.26 4.63 -19.59
CA GLU A 18 23.12 5.75 -19.15
C GLU A 18 22.35 7.07 -19.07
N GLN A 19 21.55 7.38 -20.08
CA GLN A 19 20.71 8.59 -20.11
C GLN A 19 19.63 8.51 -19.04
N PHE A 20 19.02 7.34 -18.83
CA PHE A 20 18.02 7.16 -17.77
C PHE A 20 18.65 7.41 -16.39
N LEU A 21 19.82 6.87 -16.10
CA LEU A 21 20.53 7.07 -14.84
C LEU A 21 21.03 8.52 -14.66
N ALA A 22 21.44 9.16 -15.75
CA ALA A 22 21.93 10.54 -15.68
C ALA A 22 20.82 11.56 -15.40
N TRP A 23 19.70 11.50 -16.11
CA TRP A 23 18.63 12.51 -16.03
C TRP A 23 17.21 11.95 -16.16
N GLY A 24 16.99 10.84 -16.88
CA GLY A 24 15.67 10.32 -17.26
C GLY A 24 14.76 10.08 -16.06
N TRP A 25 15.30 9.56 -14.95
CA TRP A 25 14.54 9.32 -13.73
C TRP A 25 13.95 10.61 -13.08
N ARG A 26 14.47 11.79 -13.44
CA ARG A 26 13.98 13.07 -12.91
C ARG A 26 12.72 13.55 -13.62
N VAL A 27 12.47 13.12 -14.85
CA VAL A 27 11.34 13.59 -15.67
C VAL A 27 9.98 13.35 -14.99
N PRO A 28 9.68 12.19 -14.40
CA PRO A 28 8.42 12.00 -13.68
C PRO A 28 8.20 13.01 -12.55
N PHE A 29 9.27 13.38 -11.85
CA PHE A 29 9.19 14.38 -10.78
C PHE A 29 8.92 15.79 -11.33
N LEU A 30 9.53 16.16 -12.46
CA LEU A 30 9.26 17.45 -13.12
C LEU A 30 7.82 17.52 -13.64
N VAL A 31 7.30 16.44 -14.23
CA VAL A 31 5.92 16.38 -14.70
C VAL A 31 4.92 16.42 -13.53
N SER A 32 5.30 15.90 -12.36
CA SER A 32 4.44 16.00 -11.16
C SER A 32 4.15 17.44 -10.75
N PHE A 33 4.97 18.42 -11.17
CA PHE A 33 4.69 19.83 -10.96
C PHE A 33 3.39 20.29 -11.63
N ILE A 34 3.04 19.71 -12.78
CA ILE A 34 1.76 19.96 -13.44
C ILE A 34 0.59 19.51 -12.54
N LEU A 35 0.74 18.37 -11.86
CA LEU A 35 -0.27 17.86 -10.94
C LEU A 35 -0.47 18.79 -9.72
N ILE A 36 0.58 19.48 -9.28
CA ILE A 36 0.48 20.47 -8.20
C ILE A 36 -0.39 21.64 -8.67
N ILE A 37 -0.17 22.15 -9.90
CA ILE A 37 -0.98 23.23 -10.46
C ILE A 37 -2.44 22.79 -10.60
N VAL A 38 -2.69 21.59 -11.17
CA VAL A 38 -4.05 21.05 -11.31
C VAL A 38 -4.71 20.87 -9.94
N GLY A 39 -3.98 20.30 -8.96
CA GLY A 39 -4.48 20.14 -7.59
C GLY A 39 -4.81 21.48 -6.92
N HIS A 40 -4.01 22.52 -7.16
CA HIS A 40 -4.29 23.87 -6.67
C HIS A 40 -5.55 24.46 -7.30
N LEU A 41 -5.69 24.34 -8.63
CA LEU A 41 -6.89 24.82 -9.35
C LEU A 41 -8.16 24.11 -8.87
N ILE A 42 -8.13 22.78 -8.72
CA ILE A 42 -9.27 22.02 -8.20
C ILE A 42 -9.62 22.50 -6.78
N ARG A 43 -8.62 22.63 -5.92
CA ARG A 43 -8.83 23.03 -4.51
C ARG A 43 -9.39 24.45 -4.35
N THR A 44 -9.06 25.36 -5.26
CA THR A 44 -9.60 26.72 -5.25
C THR A 44 -10.97 26.83 -5.91
N SER A 45 -11.35 25.84 -6.74
CA SER A 45 -12.63 25.84 -7.48
C SER A 45 -13.74 25.06 -6.76
N VAL A 46 -13.40 24.22 -5.77
CA VAL A 46 -14.39 23.41 -5.04
C VAL A 46 -14.78 24.11 -3.76
N GLU A 47 -16.07 24.38 -3.60
CA GLU A 47 -16.65 24.92 -2.35
C GLU A 47 -16.55 23.90 -1.22
N GLU A 48 -16.39 24.39 0.01
CA GLU A 48 -16.36 23.54 1.21
C GLU A 48 -17.72 22.89 1.43
N SER A 49 -17.71 21.61 1.85
CA SER A 49 -18.94 20.86 2.09
C SER A 49 -19.78 21.53 3.20
N PRO A 50 -21.13 21.49 3.11
CA PRO A 50 -22.01 22.06 4.14
C PRO A 50 -21.71 21.54 5.55
N VAL A 51 -21.36 20.24 5.66
CA VAL A 51 -20.97 19.60 6.94
C VAL A 51 -19.72 20.25 7.53
N PHE A 52 -18.75 20.61 6.68
CA PHE A 52 -17.53 21.26 7.14
C PHE A 52 -17.79 22.71 7.58
N GLN A 53 -18.65 23.43 6.85
CA GLN A 53 -19.06 24.79 7.23
C GLN A 53 -19.81 24.81 8.56
N GLU A 54 -20.71 23.85 8.81
CA GLU A 54 -21.39 23.71 10.11
C GLU A 54 -20.39 23.37 11.23
N MET A 55 -19.46 22.46 10.98
CA MET A 55 -18.41 22.14 11.94
C MET A 55 -17.50 23.34 12.24
N GLN A 56 -17.19 24.18 11.26
CA GLN A 56 -16.42 25.41 11.50
C GLN A 56 -17.16 26.38 12.43
N LYS A 57 -18.47 26.52 12.25
CA LYS A 57 -19.30 27.37 13.15
C LYS A 57 -19.31 26.85 14.57
N LEU A 58 -19.25 25.51 14.75
CA LEU A 58 -19.21 24.87 16.07
C LEU A 58 -17.79 24.87 16.68
N LYS A 59 -16.74 24.85 15.85
CA LYS A 59 -15.32 24.81 16.25
C LYS A 59 -14.79 26.11 16.88
N ALA A 60 -15.50 27.18 16.83
CA ALA A 60 -15.06 28.46 17.44
C ALA A 60 -14.81 28.37 18.97
N LYS A 61 -15.04 27.22 19.61
CA LYS A 61 -14.95 27.05 21.08
C LYS A 61 -13.98 26.00 21.61
N GLU A 62 -13.38 25.12 20.80
CA GLU A 62 -12.59 24.02 21.37
C GLU A 62 -11.31 23.67 20.59
N SER A 63 -10.20 23.85 21.26
CA SER A 63 -8.84 23.78 20.71
C SER A 63 -8.00 22.64 21.30
N ALA A 64 -8.35 21.34 21.15
CA ALA A 64 -7.38 20.24 21.26
C ALA A 64 -7.92 18.86 20.83
N PRO A 65 -8.14 18.59 19.53
CA PRO A 65 -8.59 17.28 19.07
C PRO A 65 -7.54 16.17 19.32
N LEU A 66 -6.24 16.51 19.42
CA LEU A 66 -5.17 15.55 19.66
C LEU A 66 -5.17 15.01 21.09
N GLY A 67 -5.37 15.86 22.10
CA GLY A 67 -5.45 15.41 23.50
C GLY A 67 -6.62 14.43 23.71
N GLU A 68 -7.79 14.75 23.21
CA GLU A 68 -8.97 13.88 23.27
C GLU A 68 -8.75 12.56 22.52
N LEU A 69 -8.10 12.63 21.35
CA LEU A 69 -7.79 11.45 20.54
C LEU A 69 -6.91 10.44 21.30
N PHE A 70 -5.83 10.91 21.93
CA PHE A 70 -4.90 10.02 22.62
C PHE A 70 -5.40 9.55 24.00
N HIS A 71 -6.23 10.34 24.70
CA HIS A 71 -6.79 9.92 25.99
C HIS A 71 -8.01 9.01 25.83
N GLY A 72 -8.84 9.24 24.79
CA GLY A 72 -10.10 8.51 24.63
C GLY A 72 -10.13 7.46 23.51
N HIS A 73 -9.22 7.54 22.53
CA HIS A 73 -9.30 6.74 21.30
C HIS A 73 -7.96 6.14 20.83
N SER A 74 -6.96 6.07 21.71
CA SER A 74 -5.61 5.54 21.39
C SER A 74 -5.64 4.13 20.81
N THR A 75 -6.47 3.24 21.37
CA THR A 75 -6.66 1.86 20.84
C THR A 75 -7.18 1.86 19.42
N ARG A 76 -8.11 2.77 19.07
CA ARG A 76 -8.63 2.87 17.70
C ARG A 76 -7.58 3.39 16.73
N VAL A 77 -6.74 4.34 17.17
CA VAL A 77 -5.60 4.84 16.38
C VAL A 77 -4.60 3.71 16.12
N LEU A 78 -4.27 2.93 17.15
CA LEU A 78 -3.36 1.80 17.02
C LEU A 78 -3.93 0.73 16.07
N LEU A 79 -5.21 0.38 16.22
CA LEU A 79 -5.89 -0.57 15.32
C LEU A 79 -5.88 -0.06 13.87
N ALA A 80 -6.21 1.21 13.63
CA ALA A 80 -6.16 1.81 12.31
C ALA A 80 -4.73 1.76 11.73
N ALA A 81 -3.72 2.04 12.55
CA ALA A 81 -2.31 1.98 12.14
C ALA A 81 -1.89 0.54 11.77
N LEU A 82 -2.22 -0.46 12.58
CA LEU A 82 -1.88 -1.86 12.31
C LEU A 82 -2.59 -2.39 11.06
N ILE A 83 -3.87 -2.09 10.91
CA ILE A 83 -4.65 -2.41 9.71
C ILE A 83 -3.98 -1.82 8.48
N PHE A 84 -3.63 -0.53 8.51
CA PHE A 84 -2.98 0.10 7.37
C PHE A 84 -1.56 -0.40 7.13
N ALA A 85 -0.81 -0.71 8.19
CA ALA A 85 0.54 -1.24 8.07
C ALA A 85 0.59 -2.54 7.25
N ALA A 86 -0.30 -3.48 7.53
CA ALA A 86 -0.37 -4.75 6.81
C ALA A 86 -0.75 -4.55 5.32
N ASN A 87 -1.76 -3.72 5.04
CA ASN A 87 -2.16 -3.40 3.67
C ASN A 87 -1.06 -2.66 2.91
N ASN A 88 -0.43 -1.68 3.58
CA ASN A 88 0.63 -0.88 3.00
C ASN A 88 1.88 -1.73 2.71
N ALA A 89 2.23 -2.66 3.60
CA ALA A 89 3.32 -3.61 3.39
C ALA A 89 3.11 -4.42 2.10
N ALA A 90 1.95 -5.06 1.94
CA ALA A 90 1.62 -5.83 0.74
C ALA A 90 1.60 -4.93 -0.52
N GLY A 91 1.06 -3.70 -0.40
CA GLY A 91 1.05 -2.72 -1.48
C GLY A 91 2.45 -2.31 -1.93
N TYR A 92 3.38 -2.05 -1.01
CA TYR A 92 4.76 -1.68 -1.35
C TYR A 92 5.55 -2.84 -1.97
N LEU A 93 5.24 -4.10 -1.65
CA LEU A 93 5.81 -5.22 -2.40
C LEU A 93 5.43 -5.16 -3.88
N VAL A 94 4.15 -4.88 -4.19
CA VAL A 94 3.69 -4.74 -5.58
C VAL A 94 4.32 -3.52 -6.26
N ILE A 95 4.37 -2.37 -5.58
CA ILE A 95 4.80 -1.10 -6.18
C ILE A 95 6.32 -1.05 -6.42
N ALA A 96 7.10 -1.51 -5.46
CA ALA A 96 8.54 -1.27 -5.44
C ALA A 96 9.37 -2.56 -5.41
N TYR A 97 9.02 -3.51 -4.56
CA TYR A 97 9.87 -4.66 -4.29
C TYR A 97 9.94 -5.63 -5.46
N PHE A 98 8.80 -6.05 -6.02
CA PHE A 98 8.76 -7.07 -7.07
C PHE A 98 9.48 -6.64 -8.35
N SER A 99 9.40 -5.36 -8.74
CA SER A 99 10.14 -4.86 -9.90
C SER A 99 11.66 -4.96 -9.66
N GLY A 100 12.13 -4.56 -8.48
CA GLY A 100 13.53 -4.68 -8.09
C GLY A 100 14.00 -6.13 -7.98
N TYR A 101 13.18 -6.99 -7.37
CA TYR A 101 13.43 -8.43 -7.22
C TYR A 101 13.53 -9.13 -8.56
N GLY A 102 12.60 -8.86 -9.49
CA GLY A 102 12.64 -9.42 -10.84
C GLY A 102 13.92 -9.11 -11.58
N VAL A 103 14.37 -7.86 -11.55
CA VAL A 103 15.61 -7.44 -12.25
C VAL A 103 16.86 -7.92 -11.53
N LYS A 104 16.97 -7.66 -10.21
CA LYS A 104 18.24 -7.87 -9.48
C LYS A 104 18.49 -9.33 -9.12
N THR A 105 17.41 -10.06 -8.76
CA THR A 105 17.54 -11.42 -8.23
C THR A 105 17.21 -12.48 -9.27
N LEU A 106 16.17 -12.26 -10.09
CA LEU A 106 15.74 -13.22 -11.09
C LEU A 106 16.37 -12.99 -12.47
N GLY A 107 17.05 -11.86 -12.69
CA GLY A 107 17.69 -11.54 -13.97
C GLY A 107 16.68 -11.23 -15.10
N MET A 108 15.44 -10.88 -14.76
CA MET A 108 14.41 -10.51 -15.75
C MET A 108 14.73 -9.16 -16.40
N GLU A 109 14.28 -8.97 -17.62
CA GLU A 109 14.39 -7.68 -18.28
C GLU A 109 13.57 -6.60 -17.53
N ARG A 110 14.10 -5.39 -17.47
CA ARG A 110 13.43 -4.26 -16.83
C ARG A 110 12.07 -3.97 -17.44
N THR A 111 11.97 -4.10 -18.76
CA THR A 111 10.72 -3.93 -19.52
C THR A 111 9.65 -4.91 -19.05
N ASP A 112 10.00 -6.17 -18.83
CA ASP A 112 9.08 -7.21 -18.37
C ASP A 112 8.54 -6.89 -16.96
N THR A 113 9.41 -6.47 -16.06
CA THR A 113 8.98 -6.09 -14.71
C THR A 113 8.12 -4.83 -14.67
N LEU A 114 8.35 -3.88 -15.59
CA LEU A 114 7.49 -2.71 -15.74
C LEU A 114 6.11 -3.08 -16.31
N ILE A 115 6.04 -4.00 -17.30
CA ILE A 115 4.79 -4.53 -17.82
C ILE A 115 4.01 -5.22 -16.71
N ALA A 116 4.66 -6.10 -15.94
CA ALA A 116 4.04 -6.79 -14.82
C ALA A 116 3.51 -5.80 -13.76
N SER A 117 4.27 -4.76 -13.44
CA SER A 117 3.87 -3.70 -12.51
C SER A 117 2.68 -2.88 -13.04
N LEU A 118 2.63 -2.61 -14.34
CA LEU A 118 1.53 -1.90 -14.97
C LEU A 118 0.23 -2.72 -14.91
N ILE A 119 0.30 -4.00 -15.29
CA ILE A 119 -0.85 -4.92 -15.25
C ILE A 119 -1.33 -5.10 -13.81
N GLY A 120 -0.40 -5.28 -12.86
CA GLY A 120 -0.70 -5.33 -11.44
C GLY A 120 -1.38 -4.05 -10.93
N GLY A 121 -0.92 -2.88 -11.37
CA GLY A 121 -1.54 -1.60 -11.03
C GLY A 121 -2.96 -1.46 -11.56
N ILE A 122 -3.22 -1.92 -12.79
CA ILE A 122 -4.57 -1.96 -13.39
C ILE A 122 -5.45 -2.93 -12.59
N GLY A 123 -4.94 -4.13 -12.28
CA GLY A 123 -5.63 -5.11 -11.45
C GLY A 123 -6.01 -4.52 -10.09
N TRP A 124 -5.06 -3.85 -9.42
CA TRP A 124 -5.33 -3.21 -8.12
C TRP A 124 -6.41 -2.13 -8.22
N LEU A 125 -6.39 -1.29 -9.25
CA LEU A 125 -7.44 -0.30 -9.50
C LEU A 125 -8.81 -0.97 -9.65
N VAL A 126 -8.92 -1.96 -10.52
CA VAL A 126 -10.18 -2.67 -10.79
C VAL A 126 -10.72 -3.34 -9.53
N PHE A 127 -9.88 -4.11 -8.84
CA PHE A 127 -10.31 -4.82 -7.62
C PHE A 127 -10.58 -3.89 -6.44
N THR A 128 -9.94 -2.71 -6.38
CA THR A 128 -10.27 -1.67 -5.38
C THR A 128 -11.67 -1.10 -5.61
N LEU A 129 -12.02 -0.80 -6.86
CA LEU A 129 -13.37 -0.32 -7.21
C LEU A 129 -14.42 -1.41 -6.94
N LEU A 130 -14.15 -2.65 -7.35
CA LEU A 130 -15.03 -3.78 -7.06
C LEU A 130 -15.16 -4.04 -5.55
N GLY A 131 -14.07 -3.97 -4.81
CA GLY A 131 -14.06 -4.13 -3.36
C GLY A 131 -14.87 -3.04 -2.64
N GLY A 132 -14.77 -1.79 -3.09
CA GLY A 132 -15.62 -0.70 -2.61
C GLY A 132 -17.10 -1.00 -2.86
N TRP A 133 -17.46 -1.34 -4.09
CA TRP A 133 -18.85 -1.66 -4.46
C TRP A 133 -19.39 -2.90 -3.70
N ILE A 134 -18.63 -3.97 -3.60
CA ILE A 134 -19.01 -5.17 -2.85
C ILE A 134 -19.20 -4.84 -1.37
N SER A 135 -18.39 -3.96 -0.80
CA SER A 135 -18.45 -3.60 0.61
C SER A 135 -19.76 -2.89 1.01
N ASP A 136 -20.41 -2.24 0.06
CA ASP A 136 -21.72 -1.61 0.30
C ASP A 136 -22.84 -2.66 0.46
N THR A 137 -22.64 -3.88 -0.08
CA THR A 137 -23.63 -4.97 -0.03
C THR A 137 -23.39 -5.94 1.11
N ILE A 138 -22.17 -6.46 1.29
CA ILE A 138 -21.85 -7.47 2.31
C ILE A 138 -21.28 -6.88 3.61
N GLY A 139 -21.04 -5.58 3.63
CA GLY A 139 -20.48 -4.85 4.75
C GLY A 139 -18.96 -4.67 4.67
N ARG A 140 -18.46 -3.54 5.16
CA ARG A 140 -17.07 -3.10 5.01
C ARG A 140 -16.08 -4.03 5.69
N VAL A 141 -16.37 -4.44 6.93
CA VAL A 141 -15.48 -5.30 7.71
C VAL A 141 -15.34 -6.68 7.07
N ARG A 142 -16.46 -7.27 6.58
CA ARG A 142 -16.42 -8.58 5.91
C ARG A 142 -15.62 -8.55 4.63
N THR A 143 -15.84 -7.53 3.78
CA THR A 143 -15.09 -7.36 2.55
C THR A 143 -13.59 -7.25 2.82
N PHE A 144 -13.23 -6.47 3.83
CA PHE A 144 -11.87 -6.31 4.30
C PHE A 144 -11.26 -7.65 4.76
N GLN A 145 -11.97 -8.42 5.58
CA GLN A 145 -11.52 -9.73 6.07
C GLN A 145 -11.30 -10.73 4.93
N VAL A 146 -12.21 -10.76 3.94
CA VAL A 146 -12.05 -11.59 2.74
C VAL A 146 -10.80 -11.20 1.96
N GLY A 147 -10.55 -9.90 1.76
CA GLY A 147 -9.34 -9.42 1.11
C GLY A 147 -8.07 -9.92 1.80
N TYR A 148 -8.01 -9.79 3.13
CA TYR A 148 -6.87 -10.30 3.91
C TYR A 148 -6.73 -11.82 3.88
N ALA A 149 -7.83 -12.55 3.94
CA ALA A 149 -7.79 -14.01 3.80
C ALA A 149 -7.16 -14.43 2.46
N ILE A 150 -7.53 -13.75 1.37
CA ILE A 150 -6.93 -14.00 0.05
C ILE A 150 -5.43 -13.70 0.07
N ILE A 151 -5.00 -12.56 0.63
CA ILE A 151 -3.57 -12.19 0.72
C ILE A 151 -2.80 -13.26 1.49
N ILE A 152 -3.31 -13.70 2.64
CA ILE A 152 -2.69 -14.72 3.49
C ILE A 152 -2.54 -16.06 2.75
N LEU A 153 -3.62 -16.52 2.14
CA LEU A 153 -3.61 -17.79 1.39
C LEU A 153 -2.71 -17.75 0.17
N TRP A 154 -2.60 -16.56 -0.46
CA TRP A 154 -1.78 -16.38 -1.66
C TRP A 154 -0.30 -16.16 -1.35
N ALA A 155 0.06 -15.78 -0.13
CA ALA A 155 1.41 -15.40 0.23
C ALA A 155 2.47 -16.45 -0.13
N ILE A 156 2.22 -17.74 0.11
CA ILE A 156 3.15 -18.82 -0.20
C ILE A 156 3.16 -19.18 -1.70
N PRO A 157 2.00 -19.48 -2.35
CA PRO A 157 1.98 -19.79 -3.78
C PRO A 157 2.58 -18.70 -4.65
N MET A 158 2.39 -17.43 -4.29
CA MET A 158 2.91 -16.28 -5.00
C MET A 158 4.43 -16.37 -5.22
N TRP A 159 5.20 -16.67 -4.17
CA TRP A 159 6.66 -16.76 -4.28
C TRP A 159 7.12 -17.90 -5.17
N SER A 160 6.41 -19.02 -5.18
CA SER A 160 6.71 -20.14 -6.08
C SER A 160 6.55 -19.71 -7.55
N LEU A 161 5.54 -18.91 -7.86
CA LEU A 161 5.32 -18.39 -9.22
C LEU A 161 6.34 -17.29 -9.59
N LEU A 162 6.64 -16.37 -8.67
CA LEU A 162 7.63 -15.31 -8.92
C LEU A 162 9.01 -15.90 -9.24
N ASN A 163 9.44 -16.93 -8.49
CA ASN A 163 10.76 -17.56 -8.63
C ASN A 163 10.94 -18.34 -9.94
N THR A 164 9.88 -18.55 -10.72
CA THR A 164 10.01 -19.16 -12.05
C THR A 164 10.69 -18.23 -13.07
N ALA A 165 10.83 -16.94 -12.79
CA ALA A 165 11.29 -15.91 -13.70
C ALA A 165 10.52 -15.84 -15.03
N SER A 166 9.35 -16.46 -15.11
CA SER A 166 8.49 -16.46 -16.29
C SER A 166 7.55 -15.26 -16.23
N LEU A 167 7.57 -14.38 -17.22
CA LEU A 167 6.75 -13.17 -17.27
C LEU A 167 5.25 -13.45 -17.06
N PRO A 168 4.62 -14.44 -17.71
CA PRO A 168 3.20 -14.74 -17.47
C PRO A 168 2.90 -15.16 -16.03
N LEU A 169 3.76 -15.98 -15.41
CA LEU A 169 3.59 -16.44 -14.04
C LEU A 169 3.87 -15.33 -13.03
N PHE A 170 4.82 -14.46 -13.33
CA PHE A 170 5.13 -13.27 -12.55
C PHE A 170 3.95 -12.29 -12.54
N ILE A 171 3.33 -12.04 -13.71
CA ILE A 171 2.12 -11.24 -13.84
C ILE A 171 0.97 -11.89 -13.04
N LEU A 172 0.75 -13.20 -13.20
CA LEU A 172 -0.29 -13.92 -12.49
C LEU A 172 -0.13 -13.79 -10.98
N ALA A 173 1.09 -13.95 -10.47
CA ALA A 173 1.41 -13.80 -9.05
C ALA A 173 1.00 -12.43 -8.51
N ILE A 174 1.32 -11.37 -9.23
CA ILE A 174 0.98 -9.98 -8.85
C ILE A 174 -0.53 -9.74 -8.97
N VAL A 175 -1.17 -10.15 -10.07
CA VAL A 175 -2.60 -9.91 -10.29
C VAL A 175 -3.45 -10.59 -9.23
N VAL A 176 -3.17 -11.86 -8.88
CA VAL A 176 -3.93 -12.54 -7.82
C VAL A 176 -3.71 -11.89 -6.46
N LEU A 177 -2.51 -11.37 -6.16
CA LEU A 177 -2.29 -10.58 -4.95
C LEU A 177 -3.20 -9.34 -4.93
N THR A 178 -3.41 -8.69 -6.07
CA THR A 178 -4.30 -7.51 -6.15
C THR A 178 -5.78 -7.85 -5.98
N VAL A 179 -6.19 -9.11 -6.23
CA VAL A 179 -7.56 -9.59 -5.89
C VAL A 179 -7.81 -9.52 -4.38
N GLY A 180 -6.79 -9.75 -3.56
CA GLY A 180 -6.89 -9.58 -2.10
C GLY A 180 -6.70 -8.14 -1.65
N LEU A 181 -5.74 -7.41 -2.26
CA LEU A 181 -5.47 -6.01 -1.94
C LEU A 181 -6.65 -5.08 -2.26
N GLY A 182 -7.36 -5.31 -3.35
CA GLY A 182 -8.49 -4.48 -3.75
C GLY A 182 -9.60 -4.43 -2.68
N PRO A 183 -10.20 -5.55 -2.29
CA PRO A 183 -11.22 -5.60 -1.24
C PRO A 183 -10.73 -5.16 0.14
N SER A 184 -9.45 -5.28 0.45
CA SER A 184 -8.89 -4.76 1.70
C SER A 184 -8.65 -3.25 1.67
N TYR A 185 -8.45 -2.65 0.50
CA TYR A 185 -8.19 -1.22 0.34
C TYR A 185 -9.44 -0.40 -0.01
N GLY A 186 -10.35 -0.95 -0.84
CA GLY A 186 -11.54 -0.25 -1.32
C GLY A 186 -12.42 0.32 -0.20
N PRO A 187 -12.86 -0.47 0.78
CA PRO A 187 -13.71 0.01 1.87
C PRO A 187 -12.95 0.73 2.99
N GLN A 188 -11.63 0.79 2.96
CA GLN A 188 -10.80 1.22 4.08
C GLN A 188 -11.06 2.65 4.54
N SER A 189 -11.17 3.60 3.61
CA SER A 189 -11.40 5.00 3.94
C SER A 189 -12.74 5.21 4.66
N ALA A 190 -13.78 4.53 4.19
CA ALA A 190 -15.10 4.57 4.79
C ALA A 190 -15.15 3.86 6.14
N MET A 191 -14.50 2.68 6.26
CA MET A 191 -14.38 1.96 7.52
C MET A 191 -13.68 2.81 8.59
N TYR A 192 -12.59 3.50 8.22
CA TYR A 192 -11.89 4.40 9.15
C TYR A 192 -12.74 5.60 9.56
N ALA A 193 -13.53 6.15 8.63
CA ALA A 193 -14.44 7.23 8.97
C ALA A 193 -15.51 6.81 10.01
N GLU A 194 -15.88 5.53 10.05
CA GLU A 194 -16.79 4.95 11.03
C GLU A 194 -16.13 4.62 12.39
N MET A 195 -14.81 4.39 12.41
CA MET A 195 -14.08 4.08 13.64
C MET A 195 -13.99 5.27 14.60
N PHE A 196 -14.04 6.50 14.07
CA PHE A 196 -13.81 7.70 14.86
C PHE A 196 -15.03 8.62 14.91
N PRO A 197 -15.36 9.21 16.09
CA PRO A 197 -16.36 10.27 16.19
C PRO A 197 -16.01 11.46 15.29
N ALA A 198 -17.01 12.16 14.76
CA ALA A 198 -16.83 13.25 13.80
C ALA A 198 -15.77 14.29 14.23
N ARG A 199 -15.71 14.59 15.53
CA ARG A 199 -14.83 15.60 16.12
C ARG A 199 -13.34 15.28 15.98
N VAL A 200 -12.95 14.00 16.17
CA VAL A 200 -11.54 13.53 16.11
C VAL A 200 -11.24 12.70 14.87
N ARG A 201 -12.23 12.51 14.00
CA ARG A 201 -12.16 11.61 12.83
C ARG A 201 -10.98 11.91 11.93
N PHE A 202 -10.83 13.16 11.50
CA PHE A 202 -9.75 13.54 10.59
C PHE A 202 -8.37 13.29 11.21
N SER A 203 -8.17 13.69 12.46
CA SER A 203 -6.90 13.48 13.17
C SER A 203 -6.63 12.01 13.41
N GLY A 204 -7.64 11.22 13.80
CA GLY A 204 -7.51 9.79 14.04
C GLY A 204 -7.14 9.01 12.78
N ILE A 205 -7.81 9.29 11.67
CA ILE A 205 -7.50 8.70 10.37
C ILE A 205 -6.09 9.09 9.93
N SER A 206 -5.76 10.39 9.97
CA SER A 206 -4.46 10.88 9.49
C SER A 206 -3.30 10.28 10.27
N ILE A 207 -3.39 10.19 11.58
CA ILE A 207 -2.35 9.60 12.42
C ILE A 207 -2.28 8.08 12.20
N GLY A 208 -3.43 7.39 12.13
CA GLY A 208 -3.47 5.97 11.83
C GLY A 208 -2.79 5.64 10.48
N TYR A 209 -3.11 6.40 9.43
CA TYR A 209 -2.46 6.26 8.13
C TYR A 209 -0.95 6.56 8.18
N ALA A 210 -0.54 7.63 8.86
CA ALA A 210 0.87 8.02 8.97
C ALA A 210 1.69 6.92 9.68
N LEU A 211 1.23 6.46 10.83
CA LEU A 211 1.89 5.39 11.59
C LEU A 211 1.91 4.07 10.80
N GLY A 212 0.79 3.69 10.19
CA GLY A 212 0.72 2.49 9.37
C GLY A 212 1.61 2.57 8.12
N SER A 213 1.73 3.75 7.50
CA SER A 213 2.66 3.97 6.37
C SER A 213 4.11 3.78 6.78
N ILE A 214 4.50 4.29 7.94
CA ILE A 214 5.86 4.13 8.45
C ILE A 214 6.14 2.64 8.73
N ILE A 215 5.24 1.98 9.47
CA ILE A 215 5.43 0.58 9.86
C ILE A 215 5.41 -0.35 8.64
N GLY A 216 4.40 -0.24 7.79
CA GLY A 216 4.24 -1.14 6.64
C GLY A 216 5.10 -0.76 5.43
N GLY A 217 5.15 0.54 5.10
CA GLY A 217 5.82 0.99 3.88
C GLY A 217 7.33 1.07 3.97
N ALA A 218 7.86 1.53 5.10
CA ALA A 218 9.31 1.67 5.27
C ALA A 218 9.97 0.34 5.63
N PHE A 219 9.39 -0.41 6.58
CA PHE A 219 10.05 -1.59 7.11
C PHE A 219 9.83 -2.86 6.26
N ALA A 220 8.69 -3.04 5.59
CA ALA A 220 8.42 -4.27 4.86
C ALA A 220 9.43 -4.56 3.72
N PRO A 221 9.78 -3.63 2.82
CA PRO A 221 10.81 -3.86 1.81
C PRO A 221 12.19 -4.12 2.43
N MET A 222 12.55 -3.37 3.48
CA MET A 222 13.84 -3.53 4.18
C MET A 222 13.95 -4.91 4.83
N ILE A 223 12.91 -5.37 5.53
CA ILE A 223 12.86 -6.70 6.14
C ILE A 223 12.91 -7.78 5.06
N SER A 224 12.23 -7.57 3.93
CA SER A 224 12.25 -8.49 2.79
C SER A 224 13.65 -8.67 2.23
N ASP A 225 14.39 -7.57 2.04
CA ASP A 225 15.78 -7.61 1.58
C ASP A 225 16.72 -8.27 2.61
N LEU A 226 16.53 -7.99 3.91
CA LEU A 226 17.32 -8.62 4.97
C LEU A 226 17.12 -10.14 5.01
N ILE A 227 15.87 -10.61 4.90
CA ILE A 227 15.54 -12.04 4.88
C ILE A 227 16.15 -12.69 3.63
N LEU A 228 15.98 -12.07 2.46
CA LEU A 228 16.54 -12.59 1.22
C LEU A 228 18.07 -12.70 1.30
N ASN A 229 18.75 -11.68 1.80
CA ASN A 229 20.20 -11.66 1.92
C ASN A 229 20.73 -12.65 2.97
N SER A 230 19.97 -12.92 4.05
CA SER A 230 20.37 -13.83 5.12
C SER A 230 20.09 -15.30 4.81
N THR A 231 18.97 -15.59 4.15
CA THR A 231 18.51 -16.97 3.89
C THR A 231 18.75 -17.44 2.47
N GLY A 232 19.02 -16.53 1.54
CA GLY A 232 19.07 -16.82 0.10
C GLY A 232 17.72 -17.21 -0.51
N GLN A 233 16.64 -17.10 0.26
CA GLN A 233 15.29 -17.54 -0.14
C GLN A 233 14.30 -16.40 0.05
N ALA A 234 13.38 -16.25 -0.90
CA ALA A 234 12.37 -15.18 -0.87
C ALA A 234 11.08 -15.59 -0.14
N TRP A 235 10.77 -16.90 -0.05
CA TRP A 235 9.52 -17.36 0.56
C TRP A 235 9.35 -17.01 2.05
N PRO A 236 10.42 -16.89 2.89
CA PRO A 236 10.25 -16.49 4.29
C PRO A 236 9.71 -15.06 4.44
N VAL A 237 9.83 -14.23 3.39
CA VAL A 237 9.25 -12.88 3.34
C VAL A 237 7.73 -12.93 3.56
N SER A 238 7.06 -14.01 3.16
CA SER A 238 5.63 -14.20 3.40
C SER A 238 5.25 -14.17 4.87
N TYR A 239 6.12 -14.60 5.76
CA TYR A 239 5.86 -14.61 7.21
C TYR A 239 5.87 -13.23 7.83
N THR A 240 6.59 -12.27 7.27
CA THR A 240 6.61 -10.89 7.80
C THR A 240 5.24 -10.22 7.70
N HIS A 241 4.41 -10.65 6.75
CA HIS A 241 3.04 -10.16 6.60
C HIS A 241 2.04 -10.86 7.52
N LEU A 242 2.35 -12.10 7.91
CA LEU A 242 1.50 -12.90 8.79
C LEU A 242 1.72 -12.59 10.27
N THR A 243 2.93 -12.16 10.62
CA THR A 243 3.35 -11.96 12.03
C THR A 243 3.24 -10.52 12.52
N LEU A 244 3.07 -9.53 11.65
CA LEU A 244 2.89 -8.15 12.05
C LEU A 244 1.64 -7.87 12.93
N PRO A 245 0.53 -8.66 12.86
CA PRO A 245 -0.61 -8.49 13.76
C PRO A 245 -0.56 -9.33 15.04
N THR A 246 0.36 -10.29 15.15
CA THR A 246 0.42 -11.20 16.31
C THR A 246 1.75 -11.07 17.00
N SER A 247 1.77 -10.29 18.07
CA SER A 247 2.94 -10.08 18.95
C SER A 247 3.25 -11.26 19.88
N ASP A 248 2.70 -12.44 19.63
CA ASP A 248 2.96 -13.61 20.47
C ASP A 248 3.67 -14.69 19.66
N THR A 249 4.87 -14.98 20.08
CA THR A 249 5.81 -16.04 19.70
C THR A 249 6.99 -15.61 18.82
N VAL A 250 7.90 -14.86 19.40
CA VAL A 250 9.31 -15.04 19.12
C VAL A 250 9.88 -15.89 20.27
N GLU A 251 9.66 -17.18 20.24
CA GLU A 251 10.59 -18.12 20.85
C GLU A 251 11.73 -18.33 19.87
N ILE A 252 12.82 -17.60 20.11
CA ILE A 252 14.13 -17.96 19.58
C ILE A 252 14.51 -19.25 20.29
N SER A 253 14.41 -20.38 19.63
CA SER A 253 15.09 -21.59 20.11
C SER A 253 16.59 -21.36 19.92
N GLU A 254 17.23 -20.92 20.97
CA GLU A 254 18.65 -21.19 21.22
C GLU A 254 18.79 -22.68 21.49
N ASP A 255 19.23 -23.42 20.48
CA ASP A 255 19.92 -24.68 20.59
C ASP A 255 20.82 -24.74 19.38
N GLY A 256 22.11 -24.51 19.47
CA GLY A 256 23.10 -25.01 20.40
C GLY A 256 23.95 -26.01 19.67
N ALA A 257 25.19 -25.84 19.74
CA ALA A 257 26.34 -26.65 19.36
C ALA A 257 26.84 -26.53 17.94
#